data_bfd7ff8b6d311dc0b39b8a7b81bc1508
#
_entry.id   bfd7ff8b6d311dc0b39b8a7b81bc1508
#
_cell.length_a   1.000
_cell.length_b   1.000
_cell.length_c   1.000
_cell.angle_alpha   90.00
_cell.angle_beta   90.00
_cell.angle_gamma   90.00
#
_symmetry.space_group_name_H-M   'P 1'
#
loop_
_entity.id
_entity.type
_entity.pdbx_description
1 polymer ?
#
loop_
_entity_poly.entity_id
_entity_poly.type
_entity_poly.pdbx_seq_one_letter_code
_entity_poly.pdbx_strand_id
1 'polypeptide(L)'
;DDLAMARSIEMMLNGEGFNVYATDMGEEGLDLGKIYDYDIIVLDLNLPDMHGYDVLKKLRSAKIETPILILSGMADSDDKVKGLVFGADDYLTKPFDKSELVARIHAVVRRARGHAQSSISIGDLSIDLDGKSVTVAGQSVHLTGKEYGILELLALRKGTTLTKEMFLNHLYGGMDEPELKIIDVFVCKLRKKLATASGGNNFIETVWGRGYVLRDQESEKLAAVSAA
;
A
#
# COMPACT_ATOMS: atom_id res chain seq x y z
N ASP A 1 -6.73 22.62 7.64
CA ASP A 1 -7.58 23.66 8.23
C ASP A 1 -8.78 23.07 9.01
N ASP A 2 -9.14 21.82 8.81
CA ASP A 2 -10.26 21.18 9.50
C ASP A 2 -9.79 19.90 10.22
N LEU A 3 -9.37 20.06 11.48
CA LEU A 3 -9.03 18.95 12.38
C LEU A 3 -10.13 17.89 12.48
N ALA A 4 -11.41 18.30 12.34
CA ALA A 4 -12.53 17.38 12.34
C ALA A 4 -12.54 16.54 11.05
N MET A 5 -12.20 17.12 9.92
CA MET A 5 -12.07 16.41 8.65
C MET A 5 -10.88 15.46 8.67
N ALA A 6 -9.71 15.89 9.15
CA ALA A 6 -8.53 15.03 9.26
C ALA A 6 -8.83 13.78 10.13
N ARG A 7 -9.45 13.97 11.30
CA ARG A 7 -9.91 12.86 12.16
C ARG A 7 -10.96 11.97 11.49
N SER A 8 -11.88 12.57 10.74
CA SER A 8 -12.89 11.80 10.00
C SER A 8 -12.26 10.92 8.93
N ILE A 9 -11.29 11.46 8.19
CA ILE A 9 -10.52 10.69 7.18
C ILE A 9 -9.71 9.59 7.86
N GLU A 10 -9.03 9.88 8.95
CA GLU A 10 -8.28 8.90 9.74
C GLU A 10 -9.16 7.74 10.21
N MET A 11 -10.30 8.04 10.84
CA MET A 11 -11.26 7.01 11.27
C MET A 11 -11.81 6.20 10.09
N MET A 12 -12.08 6.87 8.98
CA MET A 12 -12.60 6.27 7.76
C MET A 12 -11.61 5.26 7.16
N LEU A 13 -10.35 5.65 7.07
CA LEU A 13 -9.27 4.82 6.52
C LEU A 13 -8.86 3.69 7.47
N ASN A 14 -8.78 3.96 8.78
CA ASN A 14 -8.53 2.92 9.78
C ASN A 14 -9.63 1.83 9.74
N GLY A 15 -10.89 2.22 9.53
CA GLY A 15 -12.01 1.28 9.34
C GLY A 15 -11.89 0.40 8.09
N GLU A 16 -11.12 0.81 7.08
CA GLU A 16 -10.81 0.04 5.88
C GLU A 16 -9.48 -0.76 6.00
N GLY A 17 -8.85 -0.73 7.16
CA GLY A 17 -7.63 -1.48 7.44
C GLY A 17 -6.35 -0.78 6.98
N PHE A 18 -6.41 0.52 6.68
CA PHE A 18 -5.21 1.33 6.50
C PHE A 18 -4.59 1.67 7.86
N ASN A 19 -3.29 1.84 7.84
CA ASN A 19 -2.53 2.36 8.95
C ASN A 19 -2.27 3.84 8.70
N VAL A 20 -2.82 4.72 9.51
CA VAL A 20 -2.86 6.16 9.25
C VAL A 20 -2.12 6.94 10.30
N TYR A 21 -1.20 7.79 9.87
CA TYR A 21 -0.60 8.86 10.66
C TYR A 21 -1.14 10.20 10.14
N ALA A 22 -1.74 10.98 11.01
CA ALA A 22 -2.32 12.26 10.66
C ALA A 22 -1.57 13.38 11.36
N THR A 23 -1.28 14.46 10.63
CA THR A 23 -0.81 15.74 11.16
C THR A 23 -1.57 16.87 10.49
N ASP A 24 -1.77 17.98 11.18
CA ASP A 24 -2.39 19.19 10.64
C ASP A 24 -1.36 20.25 10.18
N MET A 25 -0.07 20.00 10.41
CA MET A 25 1.03 20.90 10.06
C MET A 25 1.82 20.39 8.87
N GLY A 26 2.00 21.24 7.87
CA GLY A 26 2.75 20.90 6.66
C GLY A 26 4.25 20.65 6.94
N GLU A 27 4.85 21.36 7.88
CA GLU A 27 6.26 21.19 8.26
C GLU A 27 6.49 19.83 8.93
N GLU A 28 5.62 19.44 9.85
CA GLU A 28 5.66 18.10 10.46
C GLU A 28 5.41 17.00 9.42
N GLY A 29 4.43 17.19 8.52
CA GLY A 29 4.17 16.26 7.41
C GLY A 29 5.36 16.09 6.47
N LEU A 30 6.13 17.15 6.23
CA LEU A 30 7.38 17.10 5.47
C LEU A 30 8.44 16.24 6.17
N ASP A 31 8.61 16.39 7.47
CA ASP A 31 9.60 15.64 8.22
C ASP A 31 9.21 14.16 8.32
N LEU A 32 7.94 13.87 8.60
CA LEU A 32 7.41 12.50 8.57
C LEU A 32 7.61 11.84 7.20
N GLY A 33 7.29 12.54 6.11
CA GLY A 33 7.44 12.05 4.75
C GLY A 33 8.89 11.80 4.32
N LYS A 34 9.87 12.45 4.96
CA LYS A 34 11.32 12.20 4.73
C LYS A 34 11.87 11.03 5.56
N ILE A 35 11.33 10.83 6.76
CA ILE A 35 11.85 9.85 7.74
C ILE A 35 11.26 8.48 7.51
N TYR A 36 9.97 8.40 7.16
CA TYR A 36 9.23 7.14 7.08
C TYR A 36 8.87 6.78 5.64
N ASP A 37 8.88 5.49 5.33
CA ASP A 37 8.51 4.93 4.03
C ASP A 37 7.00 4.66 4.00
N TYR A 38 6.21 5.67 3.64
CA TYR A 38 4.77 5.55 3.47
C TYR A 38 4.39 4.96 2.11
N ASP A 39 3.27 4.23 2.06
CA ASP A 39 2.71 3.74 0.79
C ASP A 39 2.05 4.85 -0.03
N ILE A 40 1.52 5.87 0.65
CA ILE A 40 0.90 7.06 0.06
C ILE A 40 0.86 8.21 1.07
N ILE A 41 0.94 9.43 0.57
CA ILE A 41 0.67 10.65 1.32
C ILE A 41 -0.65 11.24 0.80
N VAL A 42 -1.61 11.46 1.70
CA VAL A 42 -2.84 12.20 1.40
C VAL A 42 -2.65 13.63 1.89
N LEU A 43 -2.64 14.58 0.97
CA LEU A 43 -2.22 15.96 1.22
C LEU A 43 -3.37 16.95 0.99
N ASP A 44 -3.76 17.66 2.04
CA ASP A 44 -4.63 18.83 1.90
C ASP A 44 -3.85 20.04 1.37
N LEU A 45 -4.47 20.86 0.53
CA LEU A 45 -3.85 22.08 0.06
C LEU A 45 -3.90 23.23 1.09
N ASN A 46 -4.92 23.23 1.92
CA ASN A 46 -5.11 24.26 2.94
C ASN A 46 -4.55 23.76 4.28
N LEU A 47 -3.29 24.05 4.56
CA LEU A 47 -2.66 23.77 5.84
C LEU A 47 -2.45 25.08 6.61
N PRO A 48 -2.41 25.05 7.95
CA PRO A 48 -2.34 26.28 8.74
C PRO A 48 -1.00 27.02 8.63
N ASP A 49 0.08 26.29 8.37
CA ASP A 49 1.46 26.79 8.36
C ASP A 49 2.02 27.05 6.95
N MET A 50 1.55 26.32 5.95
CA MET A 50 1.99 26.51 4.57
C MET A 50 0.98 25.95 3.56
N HIS A 51 1.11 26.35 2.30
CA HIS A 51 0.25 25.78 1.25
C HIS A 51 0.71 24.37 0.86
N GLY A 52 -0.23 23.42 0.67
CA GLY A 52 0.09 22.02 0.34
C GLY A 52 0.93 21.86 -0.93
N TYR A 53 0.83 22.76 -1.92
CA TYR A 53 1.75 22.76 -3.07
C TYR A 53 3.21 23.01 -2.69
N ASP A 54 3.48 23.75 -1.62
CA ASP A 54 4.85 23.96 -1.15
C ASP A 54 5.37 22.71 -0.45
N VAL A 55 4.51 21.99 0.29
CA VAL A 55 4.82 20.66 0.82
C VAL A 55 5.18 19.70 -0.33
N LEU A 56 4.33 19.61 -1.34
CA LEU A 56 4.55 18.74 -2.51
C LEU A 56 5.88 19.03 -3.19
N LYS A 57 6.16 20.31 -3.51
CA LYS A 57 7.42 20.71 -4.14
C LYS A 57 8.64 20.37 -3.29
N LYS A 58 8.57 20.60 -1.97
CA LYS A 58 9.67 20.28 -1.05
C LYS A 58 9.93 18.78 -0.97
N LEU A 59 8.87 17.92 -0.92
CA LEU A 59 9.00 16.47 -0.96
C LEU A 59 9.67 16.01 -2.26
N ARG A 60 9.21 16.49 -3.41
CA ARG A 60 9.78 16.13 -4.72
C ARG A 60 11.22 16.65 -4.89
N SER A 61 11.53 17.85 -4.38
CA SER A 61 12.90 18.37 -4.36
C SER A 61 13.84 17.54 -3.48
N ALA A 62 13.32 16.93 -2.41
CA ALA A 62 14.03 16.00 -1.55
C ALA A 62 14.10 14.57 -2.16
N LYS A 63 13.62 14.38 -3.40
CA LYS A 63 13.58 13.08 -4.12
C LYS A 63 12.73 12.02 -3.39
N ILE A 64 11.71 12.44 -2.67
CA ILE A 64 10.73 11.53 -2.07
C ILE A 64 9.77 11.09 -3.18
N GLU A 65 9.79 9.79 -3.47
CA GLU A 65 8.99 9.16 -4.54
C GLU A 65 7.64 8.64 -4.04
N THR A 66 7.38 8.71 -2.74
CA THR A 66 6.10 8.32 -2.15
C THR A 66 4.96 8.96 -2.93
N PRO A 67 3.97 8.19 -3.42
CA PRO A 67 2.86 8.73 -4.18
C PRO A 67 2.02 9.69 -3.34
N ILE A 68 1.51 10.76 -3.96
CA ILE A 68 0.78 11.83 -3.29
C ILE A 68 -0.59 12.01 -3.94
N LEU A 69 -1.65 11.83 -3.14
CA LEU A 69 -3.03 12.15 -3.48
C LEU A 69 -3.39 13.52 -2.85
N ILE A 70 -3.71 14.50 -3.67
CA ILE A 70 -4.15 15.82 -3.19
C ILE A 70 -5.64 15.79 -2.85
N LEU A 71 -6.00 16.34 -1.69
CA LEU A 71 -7.37 16.70 -1.32
C LEU A 71 -7.56 18.20 -1.40
N SER A 72 -8.59 18.69 -2.11
CA SER A 72 -8.84 20.13 -2.23
C SER A 72 -10.32 20.47 -2.30
N GLY A 73 -10.71 21.59 -1.69
CA GLY A 73 -12.04 22.19 -1.83
C GLY A 73 -12.24 22.95 -3.14
N MET A 74 -11.18 23.15 -3.93
CA MET A 74 -11.25 23.92 -5.18
C MET A 74 -11.51 23.00 -6.36
N ALA A 75 -12.60 23.26 -7.07
CA ALA A 75 -13.00 22.51 -8.27
C ALA A 75 -12.36 23.06 -9.56
N ASP A 76 -11.55 24.13 -9.48
CA ASP A 76 -10.97 24.78 -10.65
C ASP A 76 -9.99 23.84 -11.40
N SER A 77 -10.20 23.77 -12.71
CA SER A 77 -9.37 22.94 -13.61
C SER A 77 -7.90 23.34 -13.55
N ASP A 78 -7.61 24.62 -13.35
CA ASP A 78 -6.25 25.16 -13.30
C ASP A 78 -5.48 24.69 -12.07
N ASP A 79 -6.14 24.52 -10.93
CA ASP A 79 -5.50 24.00 -9.71
C ASP A 79 -5.24 22.49 -9.79
N LYS A 80 -6.12 21.73 -10.43
CA LYS A 80 -5.88 20.32 -10.72
C LYS A 80 -4.67 20.11 -11.62
N VAL A 81 -4.56 20.93 -12.68
CA VAL A 81 -3.41 20.89 -13.60
C VAL A 81 -2.12 21.25 -12.88
N LYS A 82 -2.13 22.29 -12.03
CA LYS A 82 -0.96 22.67 -11.21
C LYS A 82 -0.50 21.53 -10.29
N GLY A 83 -1.43 20.87 -9.59
CA GLY A 83 -1.10 19.74 -8.70
C GLY A 83 -0.38 18.62 -9.43
N LEU A 84 -0.90 18.21 -10.57
CA LEU A 84 -0.30 17.14 -11.39
C LEU A 84 1.05 17.57 -11.97
N VAL A 85 1.19 18.82 -12.43
CA VAL A 85 2.47 19.38 -12.95
C VAL A 85 3.53 19.41 -11.84
N PHE A 86 3.15 19.66 -10.58
CA PHE A 86 4.08 19.68 -9.45
C PHE A 86 4.43 18.27 -8.93
N GLY A 87 3.89 17.20 -9.55
CA GLY A 87 4.25 15.85 -9.25
C GLY A 87 3.33 15.11 -8.27
N ALA A 88 2.06 15.54 -8.17
CA ALA A 88 1.02 14.74 -7.53
C ALA A 88 0.61 13.56 -8.44
N ASP A 89 0.22 12.45 -7.84
CA ASP A 89 -0.16 11.23 -8.56
C ASP A 89 -1.66 11.14 -8.83
N ASP A 90 -2.48 11.83 -8.04
CA ASP A 90 -3.92 11.99 -8.26
C ASP A 90 -4.46 13.19 -7.45
N TYR A 91 -5.73 13.53 -7.71
CA TYR A 91 -6.42 14.68 -7.13
C TYR A 91 -7.87 14.32 -6.81
N LEU A 92 -8.34 14.64 -5.61
CA LEU A 92 -9.70 14.40 -5.16
C LEU A 92 -10.32 15.70 -4.63
N THR A 93 -11.47 16.08 -5.19
CA THR A 93 -12.18 17.30 -4.77
C THR A 93 -13.09 17.02 -3.58
N LYS A 94 -13.10 17.93 -2.63
CA LYS A 94 -14.04 17.96 -1.50
C LYS A 94 -15.35 18.62 -1.95
N PRO A 95 -16.54 18.12 -1.55
CA PRO A 95 -16.75 16.92 -0.75
C PRO A 95 -16.58 15.63 -1.58
N PHE A 96 -16.15 14.54 -0.94
CA PHE A 96 -15.97 13.24 -1.55
C PHE A 96 -16.58 12.12 -0.69
N ASP A 97 -16.91 11.01 -1.31
CA ASP A 97 -17.38 9.81 -0.63
C ASP A 97 -16.19 8.95 -0.14
N LYS A 98 -16.42 8.23 0.96
CA LYS A 98 -15.45 7.27 1.51
C LYS A 98 -14.96 6.27 0.44
N SER A 99 -15.89 5.71 -0.33
CA SER A 99 -15.60 4.73 -1.38
C SER A 99 -14.70 5.32 -2.48
N GLU A 100 -14.89 6.58 -2.84
CA GLU A 100 -14.06 7.26 -3.83
C GLU A 100 -12.63 7.48 -3.31
N LEU A 101 -12.47 7.97 -2.07
CA LEU A 101 -11.15 8.15 -1.46
C LEU A 101 -10.38 6.82 -1.41
N VAL A 102 -11.01 5.76 -0.91
CA VAL A 102 -10.39 4.43 -0.79
C VAL A 102 -10.00 3.87 -2.15
N ALA A 103 -10.88 3.95 -3.16
CA ALA A 103 -10.61 3.48 -4.51
C ALA A 103 -9.43 4.23 -5.15
N ARG A 104 -9.32 5.55 -4.95
CA ARG A 104 -8.21 6.36 -5.46
C ARG A 104 -6.91 6.02 -4.77
N ILE A 105 -6.90 5.85 -3.44
CA ILE A 105 -5.71 5.42 -2.70
C ILE A 105 -5.19 4.10 -3.27
N HIS A 106 -6.04 3.09 -3.41
CA HIS A 106 -5.63 1.80 -3.99
C HIS A 106 -5.10 1.96 -5.42
N ALA A 107 -5.77 2.75 -6.26
CA ALA A 107 -5.34 2.98 -7.64
C ALA A 107 -3.97 3.68 -7.71
N VAL A 108 -3.73 4.68 -6.87
CA VAL A 108 -2.47 5.43 -6.82
C VAL A 108 -1.32 4.54 -6.34
N VAL A 109 -1.50 3.84 -5.21
CA VAL A 109 -0.49 2.92 -4.66
C VAL A 109 -0.16 1.82 -5.66
N ARG A 110 -1.16 1.23 -6.32
CA ARG A 110 -0.98 0.21 -7.34
C ARG A 110 -0.14 0.70 -8.52
N ARG A 111 -0.46 1.89 -9.06
CA ARG A 111 0.28 2.50 -10.19
C ARG A 111 1.73 2.81 -9.82
N ALA A 112 1.96 3.37 -8.64
CA ALA A 112 3.30 3.70 -8.15
C ALA A 112 4.20 2.46 -8.01
N ARG A 113 3.59 1.29 -7.78
CA ARG A 113 4.31 0.00 -7.69
C ARG A 113 4.40 -0.75 -9.02
N GLY A 114 4.08 -0.09 -10.13
CA GLY A 114 4.19 -0.67 -11.49
C GLY A 114 3.06 -1.63 -11.88
N HIS A 115 1.98 -1.70 -11.10
CA HIS A 115 0.85 -2.56 -11.40
C HIS A 115 -0.26 -1.76 -12.12
N ALA A 116 -0.39 -1.96 -13.44
CA ALA A 116 -1.42 -1.28 -14.25
C ALA A 116 -2.83 -1.85 -14.02
N GLN A 117 -2.95 -3.09 -13.52
CA GLN A 117 -4.21 -3.79 -13.30
C GLN A 117 -4.54 -3.93 -11.80
N SER A 118 -5.83 -4.02 -11.48
CA SER A 118 -6.31 -4.27 -10.10
C SER A 118 -5.98 -5.67 -9.58
N SER A 119 -5.52 -6.56 -10.44
CA SER A 119 -5.11 -7.91 -10.08
C SER A 119 -3.62 -8.13 -10.30
N ILE A 120 -2.99 -8.81 -9.33
CA ILE A 120 -1.60 -9.27 -9.42
C ILE A 120 -1.64 -10.78 -9.62
N SER A 121 -1.00 -11.25 -10.72
CA SER A 121 -0.88 -12.68 -11.01
C SER A 121 0.57 -13.16 -10.82
N ILE A 122 0.70 -14.34 -10.19
CA ILE A 122 1.98 -14.98 -9.89
C ILE A 122 1.81 -16.47 -10.12
N GLY A 123 2.15 -16.96 -11.31
CA GLY A 123 1.76 -18.29 -11.75
C GLY A 123 0.24 -18.47 -11.64
N ASP A 124 -0.22 -19.51 -10.97
CA ASP A 124 -1.64 -19.79 -10.75
C ASP A 124 -2.31 -18.94 -9.67
N LEU A 125 -1.52 -18.16 -8.89
CA LEU A 125 -2.03 -17.27 -7.85
C LEU A 125 -2.47 -15.95 -8.46
N SER A 126 -3.73 -15.55 -8.26
CA SER A 126 -4.26 -14.23 -8.63
C SER A 126 -4.85 -13.53 -7.40
N ILE A 127 -4.46 -12.28 -7.22
CA ILE A 127 -4.85 -11.43 -6.08
C ILE A 127 -5.55 -10.21 -6.64
N ASP A 128 -6.83 -10.07 -6.36
CA ASP A 128 -7.61 -8.88 -6.69
C ASP A 128 -7.51 -7.88 -5.53
N LEU A 129 -6.85 -6.76 -5.78
CA LEU A 129 -6.59 -5.73 -4.78
C LEU A 129 -7.85 -4.89 -4.47
N ASP A 130 -8.71 -4.68 -5.46
CA ASP A 130 -9.94 -3.89 -5.29
C ASP A 130 -11.02 -4.71 -4.57
N GLY A 131 -11.21 -5.97 -4.99
CA GLY A 131 -12.15 -6.90 -4.39
C GLY A 131 -11.64 -7.61 -3.12
N LYS A 132 -10.39 -7.38 -2.73
CA LYS A 132 -9.70 -8.07 -1.61
C LYS A 132 -9.90 -9.59 -1.66
N SER A 133 -9.85 -10.16 -2.87
CA SER A 133 -10.08 -11.56 -3.11
C SER A 133 -8.85 -12.26 -3.70
N VAL A 134 -8.75 -13.56 -3.42
CA VAL A 134 -7.62 -14.38 -3.83
C VAL A 134 -8.13 -15.64 -4.51
N THR A 135 -7.55 -15.98 -5.66
CA THR A 135 -7.80 -17.24 -6.34
C THR A 135 -6.48 -17.95 -6.63
N VAL A 136 -6.50 -19.28 -6.63
CA VAL A 136 -5.38 -20.13 -7.05
C VAL A 136 -5.91 -21.13 -8.06
N ALA A 137 -5.33 -21.16 -9.25
CA ALA A 137 -5.84 -21.97 -10.38
C ALA A 137 -7.35 -21.76 -10.63
N GLY A 138 -7.84 -20.52 -10.47
CA GLY A 138 -9.24 -20.14 -10.62
C GLY A 138 -10.16 -20.52 -9.45
N GLN A 139 -9.65 -21.19 -8.40
CA GLN A 139 -10.40 -21.51 -7.20
C GLN A 139 -10.23 -20.42 -6.13
N SER A 140 -11.35 -19.95 -5.55
CA SER A 140 -11.31 -18.94 -4.49
C SER A 140 -10.69 -19.49 -3.20
N VAL A 141 -9.78 -18.71 -2.61
CA VAL A 141 -9.11 -19.03 -1.35
C VAL A 141 -9.57 -18.03 -0.28
N HIS A 142 -10.26 -18.54 0.74
CA HIS A 142 -10.73 -17.70 1.83
C HIS A 142 -9.61 -17.38 2.82
N LEU A 143 -9.22 -16.10 2.88
CA LEU A 143 -8.24 -15.56 3.81
C LEU A 143 -8.92 -14.68 4.87
N THR A 144 -8.35 -14.66 6.08
CA THR A 144 -8.69 -13.65 7.08
C THR A 144 -8.07 -12.31 6.69
N GLY A 145 -8.56 -11.19 7.25
CA GLY A 145 -8.02 -9.86 6.92
C GLY A 145 -6.51 -9.74 7.15
N LYS A 146 -5.97 -10.36 8.22
CA LYS A 146 -4.51 -10.35 8.50
C LYS A 146 -3.72 -11.22 7.52
N GLU A 147 -4.25 -12.37 7.13
CA GLU A 147 -3.62 -13.23 6.11
C GLU A 147 -3.63 -12.55 4.74
N TYR A 148 -4.75 -11.89 4.39
CA TYR A 148 -4.85 -11.12 3.16
C TYR A 148 -3.86 -9.95 3.15
N GLY A 149 -3.78 -9.15 4.23
CA GLY A 149 -2.85 -8.02 4.31
C GLY A 149 -1.38 -8.44 4.17
N ILE A 150 -0.97 -9.60 4.70
CA ILE A 150 0.37 -10.15 4.46
C ILE A 150 0.57 -10.49 2.98
N LEU A 151 -0.39 -11.16 2.36
CA LEU A 151 -0.29 -11.56 0.95
C LEU A 151 -0.30 -10.35 0.03
N GLU A 152 -1.15 -9.36 0.30
CA GLU A 152 -1.22 -8.09 -0.42
C GLU A 152 0.11 -7.36 -0.37
N LEU A 153 0.70 -7.18 0.83
CA LEU A 153 1.99 -6.51 0.97
C LEU A 153 3.11 -7.25 0.22
N LEU A 154 3.14 -8.57 0.29
CA LEU A 154 4.08 -9.40 -0.45
C LEU A 154 3.89 -9.28 -1.97
N ALA A 155 2.64 -9.25 -2.44
CA ALA A 155 2.32 -9.15 -3.85
C ALA A 155 2.67 -7.79 -4.43
N LEU A 156 2.35 -6.72 -3.71
CA LEU A 156 2.72 -5.36 -4.07
C LEU A 156 4.24 -5.15 -4.11
N ARG A 157 5.02 -5.92 -3.34
CA ARG A 157 6.49 -5.88 -3.31
C ARG A 157 7.09 -7.21 -3.80
N LYS A 158 6.49 -7.79 -4.84
CA LYS A 158 6.93 -9.06 -5.45
C LYS A 158 8.46 -9.08 -5.67
N GLY A 159 9.10 -10.15 -5.26
CA GLY A 159 10.55 -10.34 -5.40
C GLY A 159 11.40 -9.62 -4.35
N THR A 160 10.81 -8.75 -3.53
CA THR A 160 11.50 -8.07 -2.44
C THR A 160 11.35 -8.86 -1.14
N THR A 161 12.44 -9.03 -0.39
CA THR A 161 12.37 -9.64 0.95
C THR A 161 11.84 -8.62 1.95
N LEU A 162 10.74 -8.96 2.61
CA LEU A 162 10.10 -8.12 3.64
C LEU A 162 10.41 -8.66 5.03
N THR A 163 10.79 -7.78 5.95
CA THR A 163 11.09 -8.16 7.34
C THR A 163 9.79 -8.34 8.15
N LYS A 164 9.87 -9.01 9.30
CA LYS A 164 8.71 -9.21 10.16
C LYS A 164 8.17 -7.90 10.73
N GLU A 165 9.05 -6.95 10.99
CA GLU A 165 8.70 -5.59 11.43
C GLU A 165 7.87 -4.87 10.38
N MET A 166 8.21 -5.01 9.08
CA MET A 166 7.42 -4.41 7.99
C MET A 166 5.99 -4.97 7.95
N PHE A 167 5.84 -6.29 8.12
CA PHE A 167 4.49 -6.88 8.21
C PHE A 167 3.75 -6.43 9.46
N LEU A 168 4.42 -6.37 10.59
CA LEU A 168 3.81 -5.98 11.85
C LEU A 168 3.32 -4.53 11.77
N ASN A 169 4.16 -3.64 11.28
CA ASN A 169 3.81 -2.24 11.04
C ASN A 169 2.64 -2.11 10.07
N HIS A 170 2.65 -2.84 8.94
CA HIS A 170 1.54 -2.85 7.97
C HIS A 170 0.21 -3.33 8.57
N LEU A 171 0.24 -4.32 9.47
CA LEU A 171 -0.96 -4.93 10.03
C LEU A 171 -1.51 -4.24 11.29
N TYR A 172 -0.67 -3.53 12.06
CA TYR A 172 -1.01 -3.01 13.40
C TYR A 172 -0.67 -1.54 13.60
N GLY A 173 0.18 -0.95 12.77
CA GLY A 173 0.40 0.48 12.78
C GLY A 173 1.20 1.06 13.92
N GLY A 174 2.06 0.29 14.52
CA GLY A 174 2.88 0.74 15.64
C GLY A 174 2.11 0.89 16.96
N MET A 175 0.80 0.61 16.99
CA MET A 175 -0.01 0.63 18.21
C MET A 175 -0.43 -0.80 18.59
N ASP A 176 -0.26 -1.15 19.88
CA ASP A 176 -0.61 -2.48 20.44
C ASP A 176 -0.07 -3.66 19.60
N GLU A 177 1.19 -3.54 19.16
CA GLU A 177 1.85 -4.55 18.35
C GLU A 177 2.07 -5.84 19.15
N PRO A 178 1.59 -6.98 18.65
CA PRO A 178 1.93 -8.28 19.23
C PRO A 178 3.41 -8.62 18.97
N GLU A 179 3.90 -9.69 19.60
CA GLU A 179 5.26 -10.17 19.34
C GLU A 179 5.48 -10.51 17.85
N LEU A 180 6.68 -10.26 17.33
CA LEU A 180 7.09 -10.54 15.94
C LEU A 180 6.78 -11.96 15.47
N LYS A 181 6.74 -12.92 16.41
CA LYS A 181 6.40 -14.33 16.12
C LYS A 181 5.01 -14.53 15.56
N ILE A 182 4.09 -13.58 15.77
CA ILE A 182 2.73 -13.69 15.21
C ILE A 182 2.75 -13.73 13.68
N ILE A 183 3.71 -13.06 13.06
CA ILE A 183 3.88 -13.06 11.59
C ILE A 183 4.19 -14.47 11.09
N ASP A 184 5.02 -15.24 11.80
CA ASP A 184 5.33 -16.62 11.45
C ASP A 184 4.06 -17.49 11.44
N VAL A 185 3.17 -17.25 12.40
CA VAL A 185 1.88 -17.97 12.51
C VAL A 185 0.98 -17.63 11.32
N PHE A 186 0.86 -16.35 10.97
CA PHE A 186 0.05 -15.94 9.82
C PHE A 186 0.63 -16.47 8.51
N VAL A 187 1.94 -16.36 8.30
CA VAL A 187 2.60 -16.90 7.10
C VAL A 187 2.45 -18.41 7.01
N CYS A 188 2.55 -19.13 8.12
CA CYS A 188 2.34 -20.57 8.14
C CYS A 188 0.90 -20.95 7.71
N LYS A 189 -0.12 -20.26 8.27
CA LYS A 189 -1.52 -20.49 7.91
C LYS A 189 -1.80 -20.13 6.45
N LEU A 190 -1.25 -19.00 5.99
CA LEU A 190 -1.39 -18.53 4.61
C LEU A 190 -0.78 -19.54 3.62
N ARG A 191 0.46 -19.99 3.87
CA ARG A 191 1.11 -21.03 3.07
C ARG A 191 0.27 -22.30 2.98
N LYS A 192 -0.29 -22.78 4.10
CA LYS A 192 -1.13 -23.98 4.12
C LYS A 192 -2.37 -23.81 3.23
N LYS A 193 -3.05 -22.66 3.30
CA LYS A 193 -4.23 -22.38 2.47
C LYS A 193 -3.89 -22.32 0.99
N LEU A 194 -2.83 -21.60 0.63
CA LEU A 194 -2.37 -21.48 -0.77
C LEU A 194 -1.89 -22.83 -1.32
N ALA A 195 -1.13 -23.60 -0.55
CA ALA A 195 -0.67 -24.93 -0.95
C ALA A 195 -1.83 -25.91 -1.15
N THR A 196 -2.85 -25.87 -0.29
CA THR A 196 -4.06 -26.72 -0.45
C THR A 196 -4.78 -26.40 -1.77
N ALA A 197 -4.89 -25.12 -2.14
CA ALA A 197 -5.57 -24.70 -3.35
C ALA A 197 -4.75 -24.94 -4.64
N SER A 198 -3.40 -24.94 -4.53
CA SER A 198 -2.48 -25.09 -5.68
C SER A 198 -1.96 -26.51 -5.88
N GLY A 199 -2.39 -27.48 -5.08
CA GLY A 199 -1.81 -28.83 -5.16
C GLY A 199 -0.39 -28.93 -4.62
N GLY A 200 0.03 -28.01 -3.73
CA GLY A 200 1.32 -28.06 -3.03
C GLY A 200 2.33 -26.97 -3.41
N ASN A 201 1.99 -26.03 -4.27
CA ASN A 201 2.91 -24.96 -4.65
C ASN A 201 3.21 -24.02 -3.46
N ASN A 202 4.48 -23.65 -3.33
CA ASN A 202 4.94 -22.70 -2.32
C ASN A 202 5.24 -21.34 -2.96
N PHE A 203 4.35 -20.40 -2.81
CA PHE A 203 4.50 -19.03 -3.35
C PHE A 203 5.35 -18.12 -2.46
N ILE A 204 5.39 -18.40 -1.14
CA ILE A 204 6.06 -17.55 -0.15
C ILE A 204 7.30 -18.27 0.38
N GLU A 205 8.47 -17.72 0.11
CA GLU A 205 9.74 -18.27 0.58
C GLU A 205 10.20 -17.59 1.87
N THR A 206 10.95 -18.34 2.69
CA THR A 206 11.63 -17.81 3.86
C THR A 206 13.05 -17.43 3.48
N VAL A 207 13.44 -16.18 3.69
CA VAL A 207 14.81 -15.72 3.63
C VAL A 207 15.35 -15.70 5.06
N TRP A 208 16.14 -16.72 5.41
CA TRP A 208 16.62 -16.94 6.78
C TRP A 208 17.30 -15.70 7.37
N GLY A 209 16.87 -15.32 8.58
CA GLY A 209 17.36 -14.12 9.27
C GLY A 209 16.90 -12.79 8.69
N ARG A 210 16.11 -12.77 7.60
CA ARG A 210 15.69 -11.53 6.92
C ARG A 210 14.18 -11.38 6.77
N GLY A 211 13.42 -12.47 6.63
CA GLY A 211 11.96 -12.40 6.50
C GLY A 211 11.38 -13.29 5.40
N TYR A 212 10.43 -12.77 4.65
CA TYR A 212 9.67 -13.48 3.64
C TYR A 212 9.64 -12.76 2.30
N VAL A 213 9.53 -13.53 1.22
CA VAL A 213 9.44 -13.01 -0.15
C VAL A 213 8.42 -13.81 -0.95
N LEU A 214 7.66 -13.15 -1.81
CA LEU A 214 6.75 -13.77 -2.76
C LEU A 214 7.48 -13.91 -4.11
N ARG A 215 7.60 -15.15 -4.60
CA ARG A 215 8.30 -15.47 -5.84
C ARG A 215 7.42 -16.23 -6.82
N ASP A 216 7.74 -16.04 -8.08
CA ASP A 216 7.18 -16.78 -9.19
C ASP A 216 8.14 -17.91 -9.57
N GLN A 217 7.85 -19.12 -9.13
CA GLN A 217 8.72 -20.28 -9.38
C GLN A 217 8.84 -20.64 -10.87
N GLU A 218 7.87 -20.27 -11.70
CA GLU A 218 7.93 -20.54 -13.14
C GLU A 218 8.88 -19.58 -13.85
N SER A 219 8.87 -18.30 -13.47
CA SER A 219 9.80 -17.30 -14.03
C SER A 219 11.27 -17.62 -13.71
N GLU A 220 11.55 -18.18 -12.54
CA GLU A 220 12.92 -18.57 -12.16
C GLU A 220 13.39 -19.83 -12.86
N LYS A 221 12.51 -20.80 -13.10
CA LYS A 221 12.86 -22.00 -13.89
C LYS A 221 13.17 -21.65 -15.35
N LEU A 222 12.40 -20.74 -15.95
CA LEU A 222 12.64 -20.24 -17.30
C LEU A 222 13.95 -19.43 -17.40
N ALA A 223 14.24 -18.59 -16.40
CA ALA A 223 15.49 -17.83 -16.34
C ALA A 223 16.73 -18.74 -16.16
N ALA A 224 16.61 -19.79 -15.34
CA ALA A 224 17.67 -20.77 -15.12
C ALA A 224 17.95 -21.64 -16.37
N VAL A 225 16.92 -21.96 -17.14
CA VAL A 225 17.06 -22.70 -18.41
C VAL A 225 17.63 -21.82 -19.54
N SER A 226 17.39 -20.51 -19.52
CA SER A 226 17.93 -19.55 -20.49
C SER A 226 19.38 -19.14 -20.22
N ALA A 227 19.90 -19.42 -19.02
CA ALA A 227 21.26 -19.08 -18.58
C ALA A 227 22.24 -20.28 -18.62
N ALA A 228 21.75 -21.47 -19.00
CA ALA A 228 22.53 -22.70 -19.15
C ALA A 228 22.77 -23.05 -20.63
#